data_3cb388ddad9a4173050eec2be3a3ba51
#
_entry.id   3cb388ddad9a4173050eec2be3a3ba51
#
_cell.length_a   1.000
_cell.length_b   1.000
_cell.length_c   1.000
_cell.angle_alpha   90.00
_cell.angle_beta   90.00
_cell.angle_gamma   90.00
#
_symmetry.space_group_name_H-M   'P 1'
#
loop_
_entity.id
_entity.type
_entity.pdbx_description
1 polymer ?
#
loop_
_entity_poly.entity_id
_entity_poly.type
_entity_poly.pdbx_seq_one_letter_code
_entity_poly.pdbx_strand_id
1 'polypeptide(L)'
;MLQTDKRFCNSSRIFFICGLTVFIVIAFHTAILFFSTRHIILVEDKIFETYIEYSWQSSRENKRLIFRPLSSFSEKSRLFATSEIPVAIITSEENFSLISSATIATASTEQKIKITDVASSIFYCVGESVLVPSVPANIQTAGKESSKEASTLSPQLSVSVTSPEDVPKNFRALPANGFYAGDANYPLVVKSFVRCTILLPQFAEAVAECCASIFEPFKPKQKQTAFVASVGDLMVARGAQDILMHDKNGLQKVFGTTLPILQNNDITIGNLEGAVTESKHALSKTYTFKFHKEVLPYLKAAGFNYLMLANNHCYDYGEDGFRNTLNALAEYAIPTSGAGATIDEAEKFYHTEKKGQRFSIISCGMYPVEMSGFNGKQTATATKTRAGILWASDKLLAAVAEEKKSGAFVIVNVHGGNEYQFTPSKAQRDFYEALSDAGADAVFGSHPHVLQPVVWHKNSLIAYSLGNFIFNGMDGLYGATDTAIIRLGVYGGKILYEENYPAKIEGTGVRLK
;
A
#
# COMPACT_ATOMS: atom_id res chain seq x y z
N MET A 1 39.74 23.17 75.45
CA MET A 1 39.49 21.76 75.68
C MET A 1 38.53 21.29 74.58
N LEU A 2 39.03 20.90 73.44
CA LEU A 2 38.28 20.38 72.32
C LEU A 2 39.10 19.22 71.72
N GLN A 3 38.79 18.01 72.19
CA GLN A 3 39.23 16.79 71.53
C GLN A 3 38.32 16.60 70.31
N THR A 4 38.76 16.98 69.16
CA THR A 4 38.11 16.69 67.87
C THR A 4 38.44 15.27 67.48
N ASP A 5 37.38 14.52 67.33
CA ASP A 5 37.33 13.10 67.04
C ASP A 5 38.00 12.75 65.72
N LYS A 6 39.22 12.20 65.78
CA LYS A 6 40.03 11.74 64.67
C LYS A 6 39.41 10.57 63.90
N ARG A 7 38.28 10.02 64.36
CA ARG A 7 37.61 8.87 63.71
C ARG A 7 36.75 9.27 62.52
N PHE A 8 36.22 10.50 62.50
CA PHE A 8 35.38 10.97 61.38
C PHE A 8 36.19 11.30 60.13
N CYS A 9 37.47 11.68 60.28
CA CYS A 9 38.32 12.02 59.16
C CYS A 9 38.86 10.79 58.38
N ASN A 10 38.92 9.62 59.05
CA ASN A 10 39.39 8.39 58.42
C ASN A 10 38.29 7.69 57.62
N SER A 11 37.03 7.73 58.03
CA SER A 11 35.93 7.13 57.31
C SER A 11 35.66 7.86 55.97
N SER A 12 35.68 9.19 55.97
CA SER A 12 35.52 9.98 54.72
C SER A 12 36.65 9.78 53.72
N ARG A 13 37.90 9.59 54.22
CA ARG A 13 39.06 9.26 53.37
C ARG A 13 38.97 7.84 52.80
N ILE A 14 38.50 6.87 53.59
CA ILE A 14 38.29 5.49 53.13
C ILE A 14 37.17 5.45 52.12
N PHE A 15 36.03 6.14 52.31
CA PHE A 15 34.97 6.26 51.33
C PHE A 15 35.41 6.95 50.05
N PHE A 16 36.22 8.02 50.13
CA PHE A 16 36.74 8.70 48.97
C PHE A 16 37.77 7.84 48.23
N ILE A 17 38.63 7.12 48.91
CA ILE A 17 39.62 6.21 48.32
C ILE A 17 38.89 5.01 47.68
N CYS A 18 37.88 4.41 48.35
CA CYS A 18 37.09 3.33 47.79
C CYS A 18 36.27 3.80 46.57
N GLY A 19 35.64 4.99 46.62
CA GLY A 19 34.95 5.58 45.48
C GLY A 19 35.86 5.89 44.31
N LEU A 20 37.04 6.43 44.57
CA LEU A 20 38.04 6.71 43.54
C LEU A 20 38.63 5.43 42.95
N THR A 21 38.84 4.39 43.76
CA THR A 21 39.34 3.10 43.28
C THR A 21 38.29 2.40 42.42
N VAL A 22 37.00 2.43 42.80
CA VAL A 22 35.89 1.91 42.02
C VAL A 22 35.75 2.68 40.70
N PHE A 23 35.87 4.02 40.73
CA PHE A 23 35.83 4.85 39.54
C PHE A 23 37.03 4.59 38.61
N ILE A 24 38.26 4.45 39.18
CA ILE A 24 39.46 4.11 38.42
C ILE A 24 39.35 2.69 37.82
N VAL A 25 38.82 1.73 38.57
CA VAL A 25 38.60 0.36 38.08
C VAL A 25 37.52 0.33 36.98
N ILE A 26 36.45 1.07 37.13
CA ILE A 26 35.43 1.23 36.08
C ILE A 26 36.00 1.95 34.88
N ALA A 27 36.73 3.07 35.06
CA ALA A 27 37.36 3.83 33.99
C ALA A 27 38.47 3.01 33.30
N PHE A 28 39.24 2.23 34.06
CA PHE A 28 40.29 1.36 33.52
C PHE A 28 39.68 0.15 32.78
N HIS A 29 38.60 -0.44 33.29
CA HIS A 29 37.82 -1.49 32.56
C HIS A 29 37.14 -0.92 31.32
N THR A 30 36.56 0.28 31.42
CA THR A 30 35.98 0.96 30.26
C THR A 30 37.07 1.34 29.26
N ALA A 31 38.24 1.77 29.72
CA ALA A 31 39.39 2.03 28.87
C ALA A 31 39.99 0.73 28.28
N ILE A 32 40.09 -0.35 29.04
CA ILE A 32 40.53 -1.65 28.52
C ILE A 32 39.54 -2.17 27.50
N LEU A 33 38.24 -2.11 27.76
CA LEU A 33 37.17 -2.43 26.81
C LEU A 33 37.23 -1.53 25.57
N PHE A 34 37.57 -0.25 25.75
CA PHE A 34 37.69 0.71 24.64
C PHE A 34 39.03 0.65 23.92
N PHE A 35 40.16 0.33 24.62
CA PHE A 35 41.52 0.46 24.07
C PHE A 35 42.21 -0.85 23.67
N SER A 36 41.82 -2.00 24.23
CA SER A 36 42.50 -3.27 23.97
C SER A 36 41.71 -4.32 23.20
N THR A 37 40.40 -4.19 23.06
CA THR A 37 39.60 -5.16 22.34
C THR A 37 38.99 -4.54 21.10
N ARG A 38 39.36 -5.09 19.94
CA ARG A 38 38.62 -4.92 18.71
C ARG A 38 37.29 -5.66 18.93
N HIS A 39 36.18 -4.91 19.03
CA HIS A 39 34.86 -5.53 19.13
C HIS A 39 34.51 -6.15 17.79
N ILE A 40 34.44 -7.47 17.74
CA ILE A 40 34.02 -8.21 16.54
C ILE A 40 32.50 -8.35 16.61
N ILE A 41 31.83 -7.75 15.66
CA ILE A 41 30.39 -7.84 15.49
C ILE A 41 30.11 -8.82 14.36
N LEU A 42 29.37 -9.88 14.67
CA LEU A 42 29.00 -10.88 13.69
C LEU A 42 27.63 -10.54 13.11
N VAL A 43 27.56 -10.47 11.81
CA VAL A 43 26.36 -10.16 11.04
C VAL A 43 26.04 -11.34 10.14
N GLU A 44 24.76 -11.67 9.97
CA GLU A 44 24.36 -12.70 8.99
C GLU A 44 24.97 -12.41 7.62
N ASP A 45 25.42 -13.47 6.95
CA ASP A 45 26.19 -13.36 5.70
C ASP A 45 25.48 -12.51 4.64
N LYS A 46 24.17 -12.68 4.48
CA LYS A 46 23.36 -11.93 3.52
C LYS A 46 23.18 -10.46 3.93
N ILE A 47 23.16 -10.17 5.22
CA ILE A 47 23.07 -8.80 5.77
C ILE A 47 24.46 -8.17 5.81
N PHE A 48 25.51 -8.99 5.99
CA PHE A 48 26.88 -8.55 6.04
C PHE A 48 27.32 -7.80 4.78
N GLU A 49 26.96 -8.29 3.60
CA GLU A 49 27.27 -7.60 2.34
C GLU A 49 26.58 -6.23 2.24
N THR A 50 25.32 -6.14 2.64
CA THR A 50 24.55 -4.89 2.64
C THR A 50 25.04 -3.89 3.70
N TYR A 51 25.45 -4.39 4.87
CA TYR A 51 25.95 -3.53 5.97
C TYR A 51 27.41 -3.10 5.78
N ILE A 52 28.24 -3.86 5.08
CA ILE A 52 29.64 -3.45 4.80
C ILE A 52 29.66 -2.21 3.91
N GLU A 53 28.82 -2.14 2.89
CA GLU A 53 28.76 -0.96 2.02
C GLU A 53 28.37 0.30 2.81
N TYR A 54 27.47 0.17 3.77
CA TYR A 54 27.05 1.27 4.66
C TYR A 54 28.06 1.59 5.77
N SER A 55 28.68 0.57 6.39
CA SER A 55 29.62 0.74 7.49
C SER A 55 30.96 1.32 7.02
N TRP A 56 31.33 1.13 5.75
CA TRP A 56 32.55 1.73 5.19
C TRP A 56 32.47 3.26 5.12
N GLN A 57 31.29 3.81 4.92
CA GLN A 57 31.09 5.26 4.93
C GLN A 57 31.06 5.84 6.36
N SER A 58 30.54 5.10 7.34
CA SER A 58 30.46 5.55 8.74
C SER A 58 31.70 5.17 9.58
N SER A 59 32.46 4.15 9.19
CA SER A 59 33.61 3.63 9.95
C SER A 59 34.89 4.47 9.86
N ARG A 60 34.90 5.56 9.08
CA ARG A 60 36.01 6.54 9.17
C ARG A 60 36.17 7.12 10.58
N GLU A 61 35.08 7.12 11.37
CA GLU A 61 35.09 7.65 12.75
C GLU A 61 35.27 6.57 13.83
N ASN A 62 35.05 5.29 13.54
CA ASN A 62 35.08 4.21 14.57
C ASN A 62 35.95 3.00 14.15
N LYS A 63 37.28 3.21 14.13
CA LYS A 63 38.29 2.21 13.72
C LYS A 63 38.37 0.92 14.56
N ARG A 64 37.38 0.66 15.46
CA ARG A 64 37.44 -0.40 16.47
C ARG A 64 36.40 -1.47 16.36
N LEU A 65 35.41 -1.28 15.51
CA LEU A 65 34.38 -2.29 15.24
C LEU A 65 34.78 -3.12 14.01
N ILE A 66 34.95 -4.40 14.18
CA ILE A 66 35.23 -5.34 13.09
C ILE A 66 33.98 -6.17 12.87
N PHE A 67 33.35 -6.00 11.72
CA PHE A 67 32.23 -6.84 11.28
C PHE A 67 32.77 -8.13 10.65
N ARG A 68 32.16 -9.26 10.98
CA ARG A 68 32.49 -10.57 10.42
C ARG A 68 31.20 -11.32 10.08
N PRO A 69 31.19 -12.11 9.02
CA PRO A 69 30.03 -12.96 8.69
C PRO A 69 29.77 -13.99 9.80
N LEU A 70 28.51 -14.30 10.02
CA LEU A 70 28.06 -15.23 11.07
C LEU A 70 28.64 -16.63 10.90
N SER A 71 28.84 -17.07 9.65
CA SER A 71 29.46 -18.35 9.29
C SER A 71 30.88 -18.55 9.83
N SER A 72 31.55 -17.51 10.29
CA SER A 72 32.95 -17.55 10.71
C SER A 72 33.19 -17.86 12.19
N PHE A 73 32.13 -18.26 12.98
CA PHE A 73 32.29 -18.37 14.46
C PHE A 73 31.62 -19.59 15.12
N SER A 74 32.16 -20.02 16.27
CA SER A 74 31.72 -21.16 17.09
C SER A 74 30.90 -20.76 18.35
N GLU A 75 30.23 -21.75 18.93
CA GLU A 75 29.12 -21.87 19.89
C GLU A 75 29.06 -21.06 21.20
N LYS A 76 29.86 -20.08 21.50
CA LYS A 76 29.84 -19.39 22.83
C LYS A 76 29.41 -17.93 22.83
N SER A 77 28.50 -17.54 21.97
CA SER A 77 28.10 -16.13 21.84
C SER A 77 26.61 -15.90 22.13
N ARG A 78 26.28 -14.76 22.75
CA ARG A 78 24.87 -14.35 22.93
C ARG A 78 24.35 -13.68 21.66
N LEU A 79 23.12 -14.03 21.28
CA LEU A 79 22.40 -13.48 20.14
C LEU A 79 21.53 -12.32 20.59
N PHE A 80 21.62 -11.18 19.90
CA PHE A 80 20.75 -10.03 20.12
C PHE A 80 19.97 -9.73 18.84
N ALA A 81 18.65 -9.64 18.95
CA ALA A 81 17.80 -9.26 17.82
C ALA A 81 18.06 -7.80 17.45
N THR A 82 18.43 -7.53 16.20
CA THR A 82 18.73 -6.18 15.71
C THR A 82 17.63 -5.59 14.85
N SER A 83 16.90 -6.42 14.12
CA SER A 83 15.78 -5.98 13.27
C SER A 83 14.85 -7.12 12.95
N GLU A 84 13.61 -6.79 12.64
CA GLU A 84 12.62 -7.70 12.09
C GLU A 84 12.30 -7.24 10.67
N ILE A 85 12.54 -8.11 9.69
CA ILE A 85 12.26 -7.84 8.28
C ILE A 85 11.06 -8.71 7.88
N PRO A 86 9.96 -8.14 7.37
CA PRO A 86 8.81 -8.92 6.96
C PRO A 86 9.18 -9.81 5.76
N VAL A 87 8.60 -10.99 5.71
CA VAL A 87 8.63 -11.87 4.54
C VAL A 87 7.22 -12.09 4.03
N ALA A 88 7.07 -12.23 2.71
CA ALA A 88 5.79 -12.41 2.07
C ALA A 88 5.57 -13.89 1.70
N ILE A 89 4.36 -14.38 1.93
CA ILE A 89 3.85 -15.58 1.30
C ILE A 89 3.33 -15.18 -0.06
N ILE A 90 3.79 -15.85 -1.11
CA ILE A 90 3.42 -15.54 -2.49
C ILE A 90 2.83 -16.76 -3.19
N THR A 91 1.93 -16.50 -4.12
CA THR A 91 1.39 -17.49 -5.05
C THR A 91 1.40 -16.93 -6.47
N SER A 92 1.41 -17.82 -7.48
CA SER A 92 1.38 -17.37 -8.88
C SER A 92 0.07 -16.71 -9.24
N GLU A 93 0.09 -15.82 -10.22
CA GLU A 93 -1.08 -15.07 -10.69
C GLU A 93 -2.20 -16.00 -11.18
N GLU A 94 -1.86 -17.10 -11.85
CA GLU A 94 -2.83 -18.13 -12.27
C GLU A 94 -3.57 -18.74 -11.08
N ASN A 95 -2.88 -18.99 -9.98
CA ASN A 95 -3.48 -19.51 -8.76
C ASN A 95 -4.22 -18.44 -7.97
N PHE A 96 -3.79 -17.16 -8.06
CA PHE A 96 -4.42 -16.05 -7.37
C PHE A 96 -5.84 -15.78 -7.89
N SER A 97 -6.05 -15.91 -9.19
CA SER A 97 -7.37 -15.76 -9.80
C SER A 97 -8.37 -16.86 -9.35
N LEU A 98 -7.88 -18.01 -8.88
CA LEU A 98 -8.67 -19.10 -8.31
C LEU A 98 -8.96 -18.91 -6.81
N ILE A 99 -8.14 -18.10 -6.12
CA ILE A 99 -8.34 -17.72 -4.72
C ILE A 99 -9.22 -16.48 -4.69
N SER A 100 -10.52 -16.64 -4.98
CA SER A 100 -11.48 -15.57 -4.71
C SER A 100 -11.51 -15.26 -3.21
N SER A 101 -11.90 -14.05 -2.84
CA SER A 101 -12.07 -13.64 -1.43
C SER A 101 -12.95 -14.62 -0.62
N ALA A 102 -13.90 -15.27 -1.28
CA ALA A 102 -14.72 -16.35 -0.72
C ALA A 102 -13.90 -17.63 -0.43
N THR A 103 -12.89 -17.94 -1.24
CA THR A 103 -12.03 -19.13 -1.04
C THR A 103 -11.05 -18.92 0.11
N ILE A 104 -10.57 -17.72 0.34
CA ILE A 104 -9.77 -17.40 1.53
C ILE A 104 -10.60 -17.54 2.82
N ALA A 105 -11.87 -17.16 2.80
CA ALA A 105 -12.79 -17.34 3.92
C ALA A 105 -13.16 -18.83 4.14
N THR A 106 -13.33 -19.63 3.08
CA THR A 106 -13.63 -21.08 3.17
C THR A 106 -12.39 -21.93 3.42
N ALA A 107 -11.23 -21.57 2.90
CA ALA A 107 -9.97 -22.21 3.26
C ALA A 107 -9.61 -22.02 4.75
N SER A 108 -10.11 -20.95 5.38
CA SER A 108 -9.97 -20.75 6.82
C SER A 108 -10.78 -21.74 7.67
N THR A 109 -11.76 -22.45 7.09
CA THR A 109 -12.63 -23.38 7.85
C THR A 109 -12.31 -24.86 7.66
N GLU A 110 -11.74 -25.29 6.53
CA GLU A 110 -11.51 -26.72 6.29
C GLU A 110 -10.11 -27.14 5.84
N GLN A 111 -9.28 -26.24 5.31
CA GLN A 111 -7.86 -26.50 5.08
C GLN A 111 -7.03 -25.33 5.68
N LYS A 112 -6.97 -25.32 6.98
CA LYS A 112 -6.01 -24.47 7.69
C LYS A 112 -4.60 -24.87 7.29
N ILE A 113 -4.02 -24.26 6.26
CA ILE A 113 -2.59 -24.00 6.27
C ILE A 113 -2.40 -23.16 7.53
N LYS A 114 -1.97 -23.77 8.62
CA LYS A 114 -1.63 -23.03 9.82
C LYS A 114 -0.47 -22.13 9.40
N ILE A 115 -0.72 -20.83 9.29
CA ILE A 115 0.32 -19.82 9.00
C ILE A 115 1.44 -19.90 10.04
N THR A 116 1.14 -20.39 11.26
CA THR A 116 2.12 -20.83 12.24
C THR A 116 3.11 -21.86 11.70
N ASP A 117 2.69 -22.75 10.79
CA ASP A 117 3.56 -23.79 10.24
C ASP A 117 4.46 -23.22 9.13
N VAL A 118 3.99 -22.22 8.39
CA VAL A 118 4.79 -21.48 7.40
C VAL A 118 5.79 -20.55 8.10
N ALA A 119 5.40 -19.86 9.15
CA ALA A 119 6.30 -19.06 9.97
C ALA A 119 7.42 -19.93 10.58
N SER A 120 7.07 -21.14 11.03
CA SER A 120 8.08 -22.13 11.50
C SER A 120 9.04 -22.55 10.40
N SER A 121 8.58 -22.70 9.18
CA SER A 121 9.42 -23.09 8.03
C SER A 121 10.42 -22.01 7.63
N ILE A 122 10.06 -20.74 7.77
CA ILE A 122 10.96 -19.61 7.45
C ILE A 122 12.14 -19.55 8.41
N PHE A 123 11.93 -19.87 9.69
CA PHE A 123 13.01 -19.91 10.67
C PHE A 123 14.06 -20.99 10.38
N TYR A 124 13.70 -22.06 9.66
CA TYR A 124 14.66 -23.11 9.26
C TYR A 124 15.65 -22.65 8.19
N CYS A 125 15.32 -21.66 7.38
CA CYS A 125 16.18 -21.20 6.27
C CYS A 125 17.27 -20.23 6.69
N VAL A 126 17.28 -19.74 7.93
CA VAL A 126 18.08 -18.57 8.31
C VAL A 126 19.17 -18.84 9.36
N GLY A 127 19.21 -19.99 10.02
CA GLY A 127 20.30 -20.25 10.96
C GLY A 127 20.23 -21.57 11.71
N GLU A 128 21.37 -22.22 11.84
CA GLU A 128 21.56 -23.54 12.45
C GLU A 128 21.29 -23.64 13.98
N SER A 129 20.61 -22.70 14.60
CA SER A 129 20.50 -22.71 16.07
C SER A 129 19.19 -22.25 16.68
N VAL A 130 18.07 -22.34 15.96
CA VAL A 130 16.75 -22.12 16.55
C VAL A 130 15.96 -23.42 16.46
N LEU A 131 15.62 -24.01 17.62
CA LEU A 131 14.73 -25.15 17.74
C LEU A 131 13.32 -24.76 17.27
N VAL A 132 12.91 -25.29 16.13
CA VAL A 132 11.60 -25.06 15.54
C VAL A 132 10.88 -26.39 15.34
N PRO A 133 9.58 -26.49 15.63
CA PRO A 133 8.82 -27.71 15.43
C PRO A 133 8.76 -28.14 13.97
N SER A 134 8.77 -29.43 13.73
CA SER A 134 8.74 -30.04 12.39
C SER A 134 7.52 -29.61 11.56
N VAL A 135 7.77 -29.26 10.28
CA VAL A 135 6.77 -28.91 9.28
C VAL A 135 5.91 -30.13 8.91
N PRO A 136 4.59 -30.03 8.83
CA PRO A 136 3.75 -31.09 8.28
C PRO A 136 4.08 -31.38 6.81
N ALA A 137 4.06 -32.65 6.43
CA ALA A 137 4.54 -33.19 5.15
C ALA A 137 3.77 -32.73 3.88
N ASN A 138 2.83 -31.84 3.98
CA ASN A 138 1.95 -31.39 2.90
C ASN A 138 2.28 -29.99 2.34
N ILE A 139 3.35 -29.33 2.80
CA ILE A 139 3.87 -28.13 2.15
C ILE A 139 5.11 -28.52 1.35
N GLN A 140 4.93 -28.75 0.04
CA GLN A 140 6.05 -28.92 -0.87
C GLN A 140 6.62 -27.57 -1.24
N THR A 141 7.81 -27.25 -0.74
CA THR A 141 8.64 -26.19 -1.30
C THR A 141 9.03 -26.61 -2.71
N ALA A 142 8.83 -25.72 -3.70
CA ALA A 142 9.22 -25.96 -5.09
C ALA A 142 10.75 -26.00 -5.21
N GLY A 143 11.32 -27.18 -4.98
CA GLY A 143 12.72 -27.56 -5.21
C GLY A 143 12.76 -28.79 -6.07
N LYS A 144 13.12 -28.62 -7.32
CA LYS A 144 13.59 -29.54 -8.37
C LYS A 144 13.25 -31.04 -8.30
N GLU A 145 12.66 -31.48 -9.44
CA GLU A 145 12.68 -32.81 -10.06
C GLU A 145 11.71 -33.90 -9.55
N SER A 146 10.81 -34.36 -10.36
CA SER A 146 10.92 -35.33 -11.42
C SER A 146 9.55 -35.78 -11.94
N SER A 147 9.52 -36.01 -13.22
CA SER A 147 8.42 -36.56 -14.02
C SER A 147 7.84 -37.88 -13.52
N LYS A 148 6.55 -38.03 -13.49
CA LYS A 148 5.66 -38.98 -14.18
C LYS A 148 4.35 -39.23 -13.44
N GLU A 149 3.34 -39.33 -14.26
CA GLU A 149 1.97 -39.80 -14.05
C GLU A 149 0.91 -38.81 -13.68
N ALA A 150 0.23 -38.38 -14.75
CA ALA A 150 -1.02 -37.64 -14.69
C ALA A 150 -2.13 -38.52 -14.12
N SER A 151 -2.65 -38.15 -12.96
CA SER A 151 -3.98 -38.51 -12.51
C SER A 151 -4.66 -37.22 -12.06
N THR A 152 -5.88 -37.01 -12.56
CA THR A 152 -6.82 -35.93 -12.32
C THR A 152 -6.82 -35.41 -10.88
N LEU A 153 -5.92 -34.47 -10.57
CA LEU A 153 -5.86 -33.76 -9.30
C LEU A 153 -6.13 -32.28 -9.57
N SER A 154 -7.01 -31.71 -8.78
CA SER A 154 -7.20 -30.26 -8.66
C SER A 154 -5.83 -29.55 -8.64
N PRO A 155 -5.69 -28.38 -9.28
CA PRO A 155 -4.40 -27.67 -9.33
C PRO A 155 -3.89 -27.47 -7.90
N GLN A 156 -2.73 -28.06 -7.60
CA GLN A 156 -2.10 -27.88 -6.29
C GLN A 156 -1.65 -26.43 -6.18
N LEU A 157 -2.20 -25.73 -5.20
CA LEU A 157 -1.82 -24.37 -4.86
C LEU A 157 -0.35 -24.36 -4.43
N SER A 158 0.54 -23.86 -5.28
CA SER A 158 1.94 -23.68 -4.92
C SER A 158 2.09 -22.35 -4.17
N VAL A 159 2.57 -22.44 -2.94
CA VAL A 159 2.85 -21.28 -2.09
C VAL A 159 4.36 -21.26 -1.81
N SER A 160 4.98 -20.11 -1.94
CA SER A 160 6.38 -19.90 -1.60
C SER A 160 6.56 -18.68 -0.70
N VAL A 161 7.76 -18.54 -0.14
CA VAL A 161 8.10 -17.43 0.76
C VAL A 161 9.28 -16.68 0.19
N THR A 162 9.19 -15.35 0.21
CA THR A 162 10.26 -14.47 -0.28
C THR A 162 10.28 -13.16 0.50
N SER A 163 11.33 -12.37 0.30
CA SER A 163 11.31 -10.96 0.71
C SER A 163 10.21 -10.20 -0.05
N PRO A 164 9.46 -9.29 0.58
CA PRO A 164 8.49 -8.45 -0.11
C PRO A 164 9.07 -7.65 -1.28
N GLU A 165 10.37 -7.41 -1.26
CA GLU A 165 11.09 -6.69 -2.32
C GLU A 165 11.42 -7.58 -3.52
N ASP A 166 11.53 -8.89 -3.30
CA ASP A 166 11.93 -9.90 -4.28
C ASP A 166 10.75 -10.67 -4.88
N VAL A 167 9.51 -10.23 -4.64
CA VAL A 167 8.31 -10.88 -5.22
C VAL A 167 8.40 -10.83 -6.74
N PRO A 168 8.37 -11.99 -7.43
CA PRO A 168 8.39 -12.00 -8.88
C PRO A 168 7.16 -11.33 -9.49
N LYS A 169 7.27 -10.85 -10.72
CA LYS A 169 6.24 -10.06 -11.40
C LYS A 169 4.89 -10.76 -11.51
N ASN A 170 4.90 -12.08 -11.70
CA ASN A 170 3.71 -12.92 -11.84
C ASN A 170 3.25 -13.57 -10.52
N PHE A 171 3.71 -13.03 -9.39
CA PHE A 171 3.32 -13.51 -8.07
C PHE A 171 2.70 -12.37 -7.25
N ARG A 172 1.78 -12.73 -6.37
CA ARG A 172 1.15 -11.83 -5.40
C ARG A 172 1.33 -12.38 -4.00
N ALA A 173 1.45 -11.47 -3.04
CA ALA A 173 1.51 -11.83 -1.65
C ALA A 173 0.11 -12.06 -1.08
N LEU A 174 0.04 -12.96 -0.11
CA LEU A 174 -1.16 -13.23 0.67
C LEU A 174 -1.02 -12.60 2.05
N PRO A 175 -2.08 -12.01 2.61
CA PRO A 175 -2.06 -11.55 3.99
C PRO A 175 -1.89 -12.72 4.96
N ALA A 176 -1.17 -12.49 6.06
CA ALA A 176 -0.91 -13.49 7.07
C ALA A 176 -1.71 -13.18 8.33
N ASN A 177 -2.66 -14.03 8.71
CA ASN A 177 -3.60 -13.81 9.82
C ASN A 177 -4.36 -12.47 9.74
N GLY A 178 -4.66 -11.99 8.53
CA GLY A 178 -5.31 -10.70 8.31
C GLY A 178 -4.38 -9.49 8.43
N PHE A 179 -3.07 -9.71 8.60
CA PHE A 179 -2.06 -8.66 8.62
C PHE A 179 -1.24 -8.65 7.32
N TYR A 180 -0.67 -7.51 6.98
CA TYR A 180 0.10 -7.26 5.77
C TYR A 180 1.56 -6.93 6.10
N ALA A 181 2.47 -7.14 5.15
CA ALA A 181 3.88 -6.86 5.35
C ALA A 181 4.11 -5.41 5.83
N GLY A 182 4.81 -5.28 6.95
CA GLY A 182 5.07 -3.99 7.61
C GLY A 182 4.04 -3.55 8.65
N ASP A 183 2.95 -4.29 8.84
CA ASP A 183 2.06 -4.07 9.98
C ASP A 183 2.77 -4.48 11.28
N ALA A 184 2.49 -3.78 12.38
CA ALA A 184 3.13 -4.01 13.68
C ALA A 184 2.94 -5.45 14.20
N ASN A 185 1.83 -6.10 13.84
CA ASN A 185 1.49 -7.46 14.25
C ASN A 185 1.65 -8.49 13.11
N TYR A 186 2.35 -8.12 12.04
CA TYR A 186 2.61 -9.05 10.94
C TYR A 186 3.43 -10.24 11.44
N PRO A 187 2.93 -11.48 11.32
CA PRO A 187 3.54 -12.63 12.01
C PRO A 187 4.77 -13.19 11.29
N LEU A 188 4.95 -12.84 10.00
CA LEU A 188 5.99 -13.43 9.17
C LEU A 188 7.17 -12.46 9.04
N VAL A 189 8.13 -12.60 9.97
CA VAL A 189 9.32 -11.74 10.00
C VAL A 189 10.59 -12.62 10.08
N VAL A 190 11.60 -12.23 9.34
CA VAL A 190 12.98 -12.73 9.56
C VAL A 190 13.61 -11.83 10.59
N LYS A 191 14.02 -12.42 11.70
CA LYS A 191 14.75 -11.71 12.74
C LYS A 191 16.23 -11.73 12.43
N SER A 192 16.80 -10.57 12.22
CA SER A 192 18.25 -10.43 12.12
C SER A 192 18.84 -10.33 13.51
N PHE A 193 19.93 -11.04 13.75
CA PHE A 193 20.61 -11.04 15.04
C PHE A 193 22.05 -10.57 14.85
N VAL A 194 22.51 -9.74 15.77
CA VAL A 194 23.94 -9.48 15.94
C VAL A 194 24.45 -10.37 17.06
N ARG A 195 25.48 -11.13 16.77
CA ARG A 195 26.14 -11.96 17.74
C ARG A 195 27.33 -11.18 18.31
N CYS A 196 27.31 -10.93 19.59
CA CYS A 196 28.38 -10.24 20.31
C CYS A 196 29.13 -11.25 21.17
N THR A 197 30.44 -11.42 20.95
CA THR A 197 31.29 -12.19 21.86
C THR A 197 31.74 -11.28 22.98
N ILE A 198 31.28 -11.55 24.21
CA ILE A 198 31.58 -10.76 25.38
C ILE A 198 32.58 -11.55 26.23
N LEU A 199 33.77 -10.97 26.39
CA LEU A 199 34.83 -11.57 27.22
C LEU A 199 34.47 -11.63 28.71
N LEU A 200 33.59 -10.74 29.16
CA LEU A 200 33.15 -10.64 30.55
C LEU A 200 31.61 -10.68 30.62
N PRO A 201 30.98 -11.82 30.97
CA PRO A 201 29.52 -12.01 30.95
C PRO A 201 28.73 -10.99 31.77
N GLN A 202 29.32 -10.43 32.84
CA GLN A 202 28.69 -9.44 33.71
C GLN A 202 28.40 -8.10 33.01
N PHE A 203 29.02 -7.83 31.88
CA PHE A 203 28.80 -6.61 31.09
C PHE A 203 27.92 -6.85 29.86
N ALA A 204 27.34 -8.05 29.74
CA ALA A 204 26.58 -8.45 28.56
C ALA A 204 25.42 -7.50 28.23
N GLU A 205 24.69 -7.01 29.24
CA GLU A 205 23.56 -6.08 29.06
C GLU A 205 24.02 -4.70 28.57
N ALA A 206 25.04 -4.13 29.22
CA ALA A 206 25.57 -2.82 28.83
C ALA A 206 26.18 -2.84 27.42
N VAL A 207 26.83 -3.93 27.05
CA VAL A 207 27.35 -4.11 25.68
C VAL A 207 26.22 -4.30 24.68
N ALA A 208 25.14 -5.01 25.07
CA ALA A 208 23.96 -5.19 24.23
C ALA A 208 23.24 -3.86 23.97
N GLU A 209 23.05 -3.04 25.01
CA GLU A 209 22.46 -1.70 24.88
C GLU A 209 23.33 -0.78 24.02
N CYS A 210 24.64 -0.81 24.22
CA CYS A 210 25.58 -0.06 23.38
C CYS A 210 25.55 -0.52 21.93
N CYS A 211 25.52 -1.82 21.68
CA CYS A 211 25.37 -2.37 20.32
C CYS A 211 24.02 -1.98 19.72
N ALA A 212 22.93 -2.07 20.47
CA ALA A 212 21.60 -1.68 20.00
C ALA A 212 21.57 -0.20 19.59
N SER A 213 22.17 0.69 20.39
CA SER A 213 22.24 2.12 20.07
C SER A 213 23.12 2.43 18.84
N ILE A 214 24.20 1.68 18.64
CA ILE A 214 25.06 1.81 17.46
C ILE A 214 24.34 1.33 16.19
N PHE A 215 23.49 0.30 16.31
CA PHE A 215 22.77 -0.26 15.18
C PHE A 215 21.41 0.42 14.93
N GLU A 216 20.87 1.22 15.85
CA GLU A 216 19.63 1.96 15.67
C GLU A 216 19.58 2.78 14.37
N PRO A 217 20.64 3.52 14.00
CA PRO A 217 20.68 4.26 12.73
C PRO A 217 20.69 3.36 11.49
N PHE A 218 21.05 2.10 11.64
CA PHE A 218 21.14 1.11 10.55
C PHE A 218 19.91 0.21 10.46
N LYS A 219 18.94 0.35 11.38
CA LYS A 219 17.66 -0.33 11.20
C LYS A 219 17.05 0.18 9.92
N PRO A 220 16.78 -0.68 8.92
CA PRO A 220 16.04 -0.25 7.76
C PRO A 220 14.74 0.35 8.26
N LYS A 221 14.39 1.57 7.80
CA LYS A 221 13.07 2.13 8.09
C LYS A 221 12.06 1.10 7.66
N GLN A 222 11.30 0.57 8.62
CA GLN A 222 10.34 -0.47 8.37
C GLN A 222 9.33 0.08 7.37
N LYS A 223 9.35 -0.42 6.15
CA LYS A 223 8.37 -0.09 5.13
C LYS A 223 7.04 -0.65 5.58
N GLN A 224 5.99 0.07 5.34
CA GLN A 224 4.62 -0.36 5.61
C GLN A 224 3.86 -0.49 4.31
N THR A 225 2.89 -1.40 4.26
CA THR A 225 1.98 -1.51 3.13
C THR A 225 0.99 -0.35 3.16
N ALA A 226 0.98 0.47 2.11
CA ALA A 226 -0.03 1.50 1.90
C ALA A 226 -1.15 0.95 1.03
N PHE A 227 -2.41 1.20 1.42
CA PHE A 227 -3.57 0.68 0.72
C PHE A 227 -4.21 1.75 -0.16
N VAL A 228 -4.44 1.39 -1.41
CA VAL A 228 -5.19 2.17 -2.39
C VAL A 228 -6.42 1.37 -2.78
N ALA A 229 -7.61 1.91 -2.60
CA ALA A 229 -8.84 1.35 -3.11
C ALA A 229 -9.43 2.23 -4.22
N SER A 230 -10.01 1.61 -5.23
CA SER A 230 -10.76 2.29 -6.29
C SER A 230 -12.11 1.62 -6.49
N VAL A 231 -13.12 2.43 -6.75
CA VAL A 231 -14.48 2.01 -7.08
C VAL A 231 -14.93 2.66 -8.40
N GLY A 232 -16.07 2.21 -8.92
CA GLY A 232 -16.67 2.79 -10.11
C GLY A 232 -17.40 4.12 -9.88
N ASP A 233 -18.47 4.34 -10.64
CA ASP A 233 -19.16 5.62 -10.75
C ASP A 233 -20.00 5.93 -9.51
N LEU A 234 -19.78 7.12 -8.96
CA LEU A 234 -20.50 7.71 -7.82
C LEU A 234 -21.50 8.75 -8.34
N MET A 235 -22.67 8.33 -8.75
CA MET A 235 -23.80 9.20 -9.07
C MET A 235 -24.76 9.21 -7.87
N VAL A 236 -24.49 10.06 -6.89
CA VAL A 236 -25.21 10.10 -5.61
C VAL A 236 -26.56 10.81 -5.67
N ALA A 237 -26.96 11.37 -6.81
CA ALA A 237 -28.32 11.89 -7.03
C ALA A 237 -29.39 10.74 -6.92
N ARG A 238 -30.62 11.03 -7.29
CA ARG A 238 -31.72 10.07 -7.32
C ARG A 238 -31.97 9.35 -5.99
N GLY A 239 -31.90 10.08 -4.87
CA GLY A 239 -32.26 9.61 -3.54
C GLY A 239 -31.09 9.19 -2.66
N ALA A 240 -29.93 8.84 -3.19
CA ALA A 240 -28.77 8.50 -2.35
C ALA A 240 -28.29 9.70 -1.53
N GLN A 241 -28.18 10.89 -2.11
CA GLN A 241 -27.82 12.10 -1.37
C GLN A 241 -28.83 12.44 -0.26
N ASP A 242 -30.14 12.26 -0.51
CA ASP A 242 -31.16 12.54 0.49
C ASP A 242 -31.03 11.61 1.70
N ILE A 243 -30.75 10.33 1.44
CA ILE A 243 -30.50 9.34 2.49
C ILE A 243 -29.23 9.69 3.26
N LEU A 244 -28.14 10.06 2.56
CA LEU A 244 -26.88 10.46 3.20
C LEU A 244 -27.07 11.68 4.12
N MET A 245 -27.80 12.69 3.66
CA MET A 245 -27.93 13.97 4.37
C MET A 245 -29.00 13.94 5.48
N HIS A 246 -30.06 13.16 5.35
CA HIS A 246 -31.21 13.26 6.24
C HIS A 246 -31.49 12.01 7.08
N ASP A 247 -30.86 10.86 6.75
CA ASP A 247 -31.02 9.64 7.54
C ASP A 247 -29.85 9.45 8.49
N LYS A 248 -30.13 9.28 9.79
CA LYS A 248 -29.09 9.06 10.82
C LYS A 248 -28.17 7.88 10.55
N ASN A 249 -28.65 6.88 9.77
CA ASN A 249 -27.91 5.71 9.35
C ASN A 249 -27.53 5.80 7.86
N GLY A 250 -27.51 7.02 7.28
CA GLY A 250 -27.35 7.24 5.84
C GLY A 250 -26.13 6.57 5.24
N LEU A 251 -24.98 6.69 5.89
CA LEU A 251 -23.74 6.03 5.46
C LEU A 251 -23.92 4.51 5.38
N GLN A 252 -24.46 3.89 6.43
CA GLN A 252 -24.67 2.44 6.45
C GLN A 252 -25.73 1.99 5.43
N LYS A 253 -26.76 2.80 5.17
CA LYS A 253 -27.77 2.50 4.17
C LYS A 253 -27.22 2.55 2.75
N VAL A 254 -26.41 3.55 2.44
CA VAL A 254 -25.84 3.75 1.11
C VAL A 254 -24.63 2.86 0.86
N PHE A 255 -23.67 2.81 1.79
CA PHE A 255 -22.42 2.04 1.58
C PHE A 255 -22.47 0.60 2.13
N GLY A 256 -23.40 0.29 3.02
CA GLY A 256 -23.65 -1.06 3.52
C GLY A 256 -22.42 -1.80 4.02
N THR A 257 -22.29 -3.04 3.59
CA THR A 257 -21.17 -3.93 3.95
C THR A 257 -19.84 -3.51 3.30
N THR A 258 -19.85 -2.60 2.32
CA THR A 258 -18.62 -2.07 1.70
C THR A 258 -17.96 -1.00 2.55
N LEU A 259 -18.69 -0.35 3.46
CA LEU A 259 -18.21 0.80 4.25
C LEU A 259 -16.90 0.52 5.02
N PRO A 260 -16.74 -0.59 5.75
CA PRO A 260 -15.49 -0.87 6.46
C PRO A 260 -14.28 -1.03 5.53
N ILE A 261 -14.48 -1.55 4.30
CA ILE A 261 -13.40 -1.69 3.32
C ILE A 261 -13.00 -0.33 2.79
N LEU A 262 -13.97 0.54 2.47
CA LEU A 262 -13.71 1.90 1.97
C LEU A 262 -12.96 2.76 3.00
N GLN A 263 -13.31 2.63 4.28
CA GLN A 263 -12.72 3.40 5.37
C GLN A 263 -11.31 2.95 5.78
N ASN A 264 -10.91 1.75 5.39
CA ASN A 264 -9.64 1.16 5.82
C ASN A 264 -8.56 1.20 4.72
N ASN A 265 -8.38 2.38 4.11
CA ASN A 265 -7.35 2.61 3.11
C ASN A 265 -6.63 3.94 3.35
N ASP A 266 -5.41 4.03 2.84
CA ASP A 266 -4.65 5.28 2.84
C ASP A 266 -5.13 6.23 1.74
N ILE A 267 -5.60 5.65 0.61
CA ILE A 267 -6.20 6.36 -0.52
C ILE A 267 -7.43 5.58 -0.97
N THR A 268 -8.57 6.24 -1.05
CA THR A 268 -9.81 5.69 -1.62
C THR A 268 -10.29 6.61 -2.72
N ILE A 269 -10.35 6.07 -3.93
CA ILE A 269 -10.65 6.77 -5.19
C ILE A 269 -12.08 6.46 -5.61
N GLY A 270 -12.84 7.51 -5.96
CA GLY A 270 -14.16 7.37 -6.60
C GLY A 270 -14.30 8.33 -7.78
N ASN A 271 -15.08 7.96 -8.77
CA ASN A 271 -15.46 8.85 -9.88
C ASN A 271 -16.74 9.60 -9.52
N LEU A 272 -16.66 10.89 -9.19
CA LEU A 272 -17.82 11.72 -8.89
C LEU A 272 -18.52 12.13 -10.20
N GLU A 273 -19.51 11.34 -10.62
CA GLU A 273 -20.16 11.45 -11.90
C GLU A 273 -21.39 12.35 -11.86
N GLY A 274 -21.11 13.65 -11.99
CA GLY A 274 -22.08 14.74 -11.94
C GLY A 274 -21.46 16.04 -11.44
N ALA A 275 -22.26 17.09 -11.39
CA ALA A 275 -21.84 18.43 -10.95
C ALA A 275 -22.30 18.72 -9.52
N VAL A 276 -21.40 19.21 -8.68
CA VAL A 276 -21.75 19.77 -7.35
C VAL A 276 -22.10 21.23 -7.52
N THR A 277 -23.40 21.52 -7.64
CA THR A 277 -23.84 22.88 -7.96
C THR A 277 -25.31 23.12 -7.62
N GLU A 278 -25.64 24.36 -7.32
CA GLU A 278 -27.02 24.84 -7.19
C GLU A 278 -27.55 25.46 -8.51
N SER A 279 -26.77 25.45 -9.59
CA SER A 279 -27.16 25.95 -10.90
C SER A 279 -28.47 25.31 -11.37
N LYS A 280 -29.33 26.13 -11.99
CA LYS A 280 -30.57 25.66 -12.64
C LYS A 280 -30.42 25.50 -14.17
N HIS A 281 -29.25 25.86 -14.71
CA HIS A 281 -28.99 25.89 -16.14
C HIS A 281 -28.23 24.63 -16.57
N ALA A 282 -28.97 23.56 -16.80
CA ALA A 282 -28.40 22.34 -17.35
C ALA A 282 -28.14 22.49 -18.85
N LEU A 283 -27.12 21.81 -19.35
CA LEU A 283 -26.88 21.65 -20.78
C LEU A 283 -27.97 20.76 -21.40
N SER A 284 -28.18 20.91 -22.72
CA SER A 284 -29.11 20.06 -23.48
C SER A 284 -28.52 18.66 -23.66
N LYS A 285 -28.70 17.81 -22.63
CA LYS A 285 -28.28 16.42 -22.60
C LYS A 285 -29.46 15.54 -22.23
N THR A 286 -29.43 14.26 -22.61
CA THR A 286 -30.48 13.31 -22.25
C THR A 286 -30.61 13.14 -20.75
N TYR A 287 -29.47 13.07 -20.06
CA TYR A 287 -29.39 12.97 -18.62
C TYR A 287 -28.43 14.02 -18.10
N THR A 288 -28.82 14.67 -16.99
CA THR A 288 -27.97 15.63 -16.27
C THR A 288 -28.06 15.36 -14.78
N PHE A 289 -26.89 15.33 -14.12
CA PHE A 289 -26.77 15.01 -12.70
C PHE A 289 -26.17 16.16 -11.93
N LYS A 290 -26.78 16.48 -10.80
CA LYS A 290 -26.21 17.42 -9.83
C LYS A 290 -26.39 16.95 -8.41
N PHE A 291 -25.49 17.39 -7.56
CA PHE A 291 -25.43 17.07 -6.16
C PHE A 291 -25.36 18.34 -5.33
N HIS A 292 -25.91 18.28 -4.12
CA HIS A 292 -25.68 19.29 -3.09
C HIS A 292 -24.26 19.14 -2.53
N LYS A 293 -23.57 20.26 -2.25
CA LYS A 293 -22.20 20.18 -1.69
C LYS A 293 -22.15 19.51 -0.32
N GLU A 294 -23.24 19.55 0.42
CA GLU A 294 -23.41 18.92 1.73
C GLU A 294 -23.29 17.40 1.67
N VAL A 295 -23.31 16.77 0.49
CA VAL A 295 -23.05 15.33 0.32
C VAL A 295 -21.57 14.98 0.47
N LEU A 296 -20.66 15.93 0.19
CA LEU A 296 -19.21 15.69 0.18
C LEU A 296 -18.65 15.24 1.54
N PRO A 297 -19.06 15.81 2.70
CA PRO A 297 -18.66 15.29 4.00
C PRO A 297 -19.02 13.81 4.22
N TYR A 298 -20.14 13.34 3.68
CA TYR A 298 -20.55 11.92 3.80
C TYR A 298 -19.71 11.02 2.91
N LEU A 299 -19.36 11.45 1.69
CA LEU A 299 -18.40 10.73 0.85
C LEU A 299 -17.03 10.62 1.54
N LYS A 300 -16.57 11.72 2.14
CA LYS A 300 -15.34 11.73 2.93
C LYS A 300 -15.43 10.79 4.16
N ALA A 301 -16.55 10.81 4.87
CA ALA A 301 -16.81 9.90 6.00
C ALA A 301 -16.89 8.43 5.57
N ALA A 302 -17.34 8.15 4.34
CA ALA A 302 -17.30 6.80 3.75
C ALA A 302 -15.88 6.35 3.39
N GLY A 303 -14.88 7.24 3.43
CA GLY A 303 -13.48 6.94 3.19
C GLY A 303 -12.91 7.58 1.92
N PHE A 304 -13.73 8.16 1.04
CA PHE A 304 -13.25 8.79 -0.18
C PHE A 304 -12.39 10.01 0.14
N ASN A 305 -11.12 9.93 -0.19
CA ASN A 305 -10.14 11.00 0.03
C ASN A 305 -9.46 11.47 -1.27
N TYR A 306 -9.95 10.98 -2.41
CA TYR A 306 -9.68 11.49 -3.75
C TYR A 306 -10.91 11.26 -4.63
N LEU A 307 -11.38 12.30 -5.33
CA LEU A 307 -12.50 12.21 -6.25
C LEU A 307 -12.07 12.65 -7.66
N MET A 308 -12.27 11.75 -8.63
CA MET A 308 -12.09 12.02 -10.04
C MET A 308 -13.28 12.83 -10.56
N LEU A 309 -13.00 13.85 -11.37
CA LEU A 309 -13.99 14.71 -12.05
C LEU A 309 -13.95 14.60 -13.58
N ALA A 310 -12.96 13.89 -14.13
CA ALA A 310 -12.76 13.82 -15.57
C ALA A 310 -13.75 12.86 -16.25
N ASN A 311 -15.06 13.16 -16.16
CA ASN A 311 -16.15 12.35 -16.71
C ASN A 311 -17.09 13.18 -17.59
N ASN A 312 -18.05 12.51 -18.27
CA ASN A 312 -18.98 13.16 -19.18
C ASN A 312 -20.06 14.00 -18.45
N HIS A 313 -20.35 13.71 -17.18
CA HIS A 313 -21.36 14.41 -16.40
C HIS A 313 -20.83 15.58 -15.55
N CYS A 314 -19.52 15.77 -15.48
CA CYS A 314 -18.94 16.90 -14.72
C CYS A 314 -19.34 18.27 -15.30
N TYR A 315 -19.73 18.31 -16.56
CA TYR A 315 -20.09 19.52 -17.32
C TYR A 315 -21.60 19.65 -17.58
N ASP A 316 -22.43 18.86 -16.92
CA ASP A 316 -23.90 18.86 -17.11
C ASP A 316 -24.54 20.23 -16.88
N TYR A 317 -23.92 21.08 -16.07
CA TYR A 317 -24.32 22.45 -15.77
C TYR A 317 -23.31 23.47 -16.32
N GLY A 318 -22.63 23.13 -17.43
CA GLY A 318 -21.66 23.99 -18.10
C GLY A 318 -20.44 24.32 -17.25
N GLU A 319 -19.69 25.33 -17.68
CA GLU A 319 -18.47 25.74 -17.00
C GLU A 319 -18.73 26.24 -15.58
N ASP A 320 -19.84 26.96 -15.35
CA ASP A 320 -20.20 27.46 -14.01
C ASP A 320 -20.44 26.30 -13.03
N GLY A 321 -21.18 25.28 -13.45
CA GLY A 321 -21.40 24.07 -12.65
C GLY A 321 -20.10 23.32 -12.36
N PHE A 322 -19.20 23.26 -13.34
CA PHE A 322 -17.89 22.64 -13.15
C PHE A 322 -17.01 23.44 -12.18
N ARG A 323 -16.96 24.77 -12.29
CA ARG A 323 -16.24 25.64 -11.33
C ARG A 323 -16.81 25.53 -9.92
N ASN A 324 -18.14 25.45 -9.77
CA ASN A 324 -18.77 25.22 -8.48
C ASN A 324 -18.33 23.89 -7.87
N THR A 325 -18.20 22.84 -8.70
CA THR A 325 -17.71 21.52 -8.27
C THR A 325 -16.26 21.60 -7.78
N LEU A 326 -15.36 22.25 -8.53
CA LEU A 326 -13.96 22.47 -8.10
C LEU A 326 -13.88 23.20 -6.76
N ASN A 327 -14.67 24.29 -6.62
CA ASN A 327 -14.71 25.08 -5.39
C ASN A 327 -15.25 24.26 -4.21
N ALA A 328 -16.31 23.47 -4.42
CA ALA A 328 -16.87 22.60 -3.37
C ALA A 328 -15.85 21.54 -2.91
N LEU A 329 -15.15 20.88 -3.83
CA LEU A 329 -14.10 19.93 -3.45
C LEU A 329 -12.96 20.61 -2.67
N ALA A 330 -12.57 21.82 -3.07
CA ALA A 330 -11.55 22.60 -2.36
C ALA A 330 -12.04 23.02 -0.95
N GLU A 331 -13.30 23.45 -0.81
CA GLU A 331 -13.94 23.82 0.48
C GLU A 331 -13.87 22.64 1.48
N TYR A 332 -14.16 21.43 1.01
CA TYR A 332 -14.13 20.21 1.85
C TYR A 332 -12.77 19.51 1.89
N ALA A 333 -11.74 20.11 1.30
CA ALA A 333 -10.38 19.54 1.22
C ALA A 333 -10.39 18.10 0.68
N ILE A 334 -11.08 17.90 -0.45
CA ILE A 334 -11.08 16.65 -1.19
C ILE A 334 -10.24 16.86 -2.45
N PRO A 335 -9.08 16.23 -2.59
CA PRO A 335 -8.22 16.39 -3.75
C PRO A 335 -8.84 15.79 -5.01
N THR A 336 -8.51 16.42 -6.13
CA THR A 336 -8.77 15.94 -7.49
C THR A 336 -7.58 16.28 -8.39
N SER A 337 -7.48 15.65 -9.54
CA SER A 337 -6.53 16.00 -10.60
C SER A 337 -7.08 15.58 -11.96
N GLY A 338 -6.47 16.04 -13.04
CA GLY A 338 -7.09 15.91 -14.36
C GLY A 338 -8.30 16.80 -14.57
N ALA A 339 -8.45 17.82 -13.71
CA ALA A 339 -9.50 18.81 -13.71
C ALA A 339 -8.95 20.12 -13.13
N GLY A 340 -9.35 21.27 -13.66
CA GLY A 340 -8.83 22.54 -13.19
C GLY A 340 -9.52 23.74 -13.79
N ALA A 341 -9.27 24.94 -13.24
CA ALA A 341 -9.74 26.20 -13.77
C ALA A 341 -9.07 26.57 -15.09
N THR A 342 -7.92 25.96 -15.37
CA THR A 342 -7.15 26.08 -16.62
C THR A 342 -6.54 24.74 -17.00
N ILE A 343 -6.02 24.63 -18.23
CA ILE A 343 -5.29 23.43 -18.68
C ILE A 343 -4.04 23.19 -17.83
N ASP A 344 -3.33 24.25 -17.43
CA ASP A 344 -2.12 24.13 -16.61
C ASP A 344 -2.43 23.54 -15.22
N GLU A 345 -3.64 23.74 -14.70
CA GLU A 345 -4.11 23.12 -13.47
C GLU A 345 -4.56 21.67 -13.72
N ALA A 346 -5.31 21.44 -14.80
CA ALA A 346 -5.80 20.10 -15.14
C ALA A 346 -4.67 19.10 -15.45
N GLU A 347 -3.52 19.58 -15.92
CA GLU A 347 -2.34 18.77 -16.20
C GLU A 347 -1.52 18.42 -14.94
N LYS A 348 -1.81 19.02 -13.79
CA LYS A 348 -1.09 18.73 -12.54
C LYS A 348 -1.55 17.40 -11.94
N PHE A 349 -0.57 16.58 -11.60
CA PHE A 349 -0.81 15.39 -10.78
C PHE A 349 -1.12 15.79 -9.33
N TYR A 350 -1.98 15.02 -8.69
CA TYR A 350 -2.11 15.05 -7.24
C TYR A 350 -1.01 14.19 -6.63
N HIS A 351 -0.17 14.82 -5.81
CA HIS A 351 0.91 14.17 -5.10
C HIS A 351 0.57 13.99 -3.62
N THR A 352 0.81 12.80 -3.11
CA THR A 352 0.65 12.51 -1.69
C THR A 352 1.68 11.47 -1.24
N GLU A 353 1.98 11.47 0.04
CA GLU A 353 2.81 10.45 0.66
C GLU A 353 2.00 9.69 1.70
N LYS A 354 2.03 8.36 1.64
CA LYS A 354 1.38 7.47 2.58
C LYS A 354 2.36 6.39 3.00
N LYS A 355 2.55 6.24 4.31
CA LYS A 355 3.44 5.21 4.88
C LYS A 355 4.84 5.21 4.24
N GLY A 356 5.38 6.40 4.00
CA GLY A 356 6.70 6.59 3.40
C GLY A 356 6.78 6.28 1.89
N GLN A 357 5.66 6.17 1.20
CA GLN A 357 5.58 5.91 -0.24
C GLN A 357 4.92 7.09 -0.95
N ARG A 358 5.52 7.54 -2.05
CA ARG A 358 5.00 8.64 -2.87
C ARG A 358 4.01 8.12 -3.88
N PHE A 359 2.86 8.79 -3.97
CA PHE A 359 1.81 8.52 -4.95
C PHE A 359 1.59 9.75 -5.83
N SER A 360 1.46 9.50 -7.13
CA SER A 360 1.08 10.49 -8.14
C SER A 360 -0.19 10.03 -8.82
N ILE A 361 -1.25 10.83 -8.75
CA ILE A 361 -2.57 10.47 -9.29
C ILE A 361 -3.00 11.50 -10.31
N ILE A 362 -3.48 11.04 -11.46
CA ILE A 362 -4.08 11.89 -12.51
C ILE A 362 -5.36 11.24 -13.03
N SER A 363 -6.28 12.04 -13.54
CA SER A 363 -7.51 11.56 -14.18
C SER A 363 -7.65 12.17 -15.57
N CYS A 364 -8.27 11.44 -16.50
CA CYS A 364 -8.56 11.97 -17.83
C CYS A 364 -9.87 11.41 -18.41
N GLY A 365 -10.47 12.15 -19.35
CA GLY A 365 -11.61 11.71 -20.15
C GLY A 365 -11.16 11.13 -21.48
N MET A 366 -11.84 10.06 -21.93
CA MET A 366 -11.76 9.53 -23.31
C MET A 366 -13.08 8.89 -23.75
N TYR A 367 -14.20 9.44 -23.29
CA TYR A 367 -15.52 8.94 -23.63
C TYR A 367 -15.99 9.43 -25.02
N PRO A 368 -16.89 8.68 -25.68
CA PRO A 368 -17.41 9.05 -26.99
C PRO A 368 -18.34 10.27 -26.94
N VAL A 369 -18.69 10.80 -28.09
CA VAL A 369 -19.78 11.77 -28.21
C VAL A 369 -21.07 11.09 -27.78
N GLU A 370 -21.80 11.72 -26.85
CA GLU A 370 -23.06 11.18 -26.36
C GLU A 370 -24.17 11.18 -27.45
N MET A 371 -25.17 10.34 -27.27
CA MET A 371 -26.34 10.31 -28.18
C MET A 371 -27.07 11.66 -28.26
N SER A 372 -26.99 12.47 -27.21
CA SER A 372 -27.50 13.86 -27.19
C SER A 372 -26.73 14.82 -28.10
N GLY A 373 -25.60 14.39 -28.68
CA GLY A 373 -24.68 15.21 -29.44
C GLY A 373 -23.65 15.95 -28.56
N PHE A 374 -23.66 15.78 -27.24
CA PHE A 374 -22.66 16.40 -26.37
C PHE A 374 -21.28 15.80 -26.66
N ASN A 375 -20.36 16.69 -27.10
CA ASN A 375 -18.97 16.35 -27.36
C ASN A 375 -18.08 16.87 -26.23
N GLY A 376 -17.79 16.01 -25.26
CA GLY A 376 -16.99 16.37 -24.09
C GLY A 376 -15.57 16.83 -24.45
N LYS A 377 -14.96 16.21 -25.46
CA LYS A 377 -13.64 16.62 -25.94
C LYS A 377 -13.60 18.09 -26.39
N GLN A 378 -14.64 18.57 -27.04
CA GLN A 378 -14.74 19.96 -27.48
C GLN A 378 -15.20 20.91 -26.37
N THR A 379 -16.18 20.47 -25.58
CA THR A 379 -16.91 21.32 -24.63
C THR A 379 -16.26 21.36 -23.26
N ALA A 380 -15.86 20.20 -22.72
CA ALA A 380 -15.41 20.05 -21.34
C ALA A 380 -13.88 20.03 -21.15
N THR A 381 -13.08 19.94 -22.25
CA THR A 381 -11.62 19.98 -22.12
C THR A 381 -11.16 21.34 -21.63
N ALA A 382 -10.30 21.35 -20.61
CA ALA A 382 -9.69 22.56 -20.09
C ALA A 382 -8.86 23.28 -21.16
N THR A 383 -8.87 24.62 -21.14
CA THR A 383 -8.02 25.47 -21.96
C THR A 383 -7.27 26.48 -21.08
N LYS A 384 -6.53 27.39 -21.66
CA LYS A 384 -5.88 28.47 -20.89
C LYS A 384 -6.88 29.38 -20.16
N THR A 385 -8.11 29.49 -20.67
CA THR A 385 -9.13 30.42 -20.17
C THR A 385 -10.42 29.72 -19.74
N ARG A 386 -10.62 28.45 -20.07
CA ARG A 386 -11.81 27.67 -19.73
C ARG A 386 -11.46 26.59 -18.72
N ALA A 387 -12.22 26.54 -17.64
CA ALA A 387 -12.16 25.42 -16.69
C ALA A 387 -12.65 24.14 -17.35
N GLY A 388 -12.05 23.01 -16.98
CA GLY A 388 -12.44 21.76 -17.57
C GLY A 388 -11.55 20.59 -17.15
N ILE A 389 -11.68 19.51 -17.88
CA ILE A 389 -10.97 18.25 -17.63
C ILE A 389 -9.78 18.08 -18.57
N LEU A 390 -8.83 17.25 -18.17
CA LEU A 390 -7.78 16.73 -19.01
C LEU A 390 -8.34 15.64 -19.93
N TRP A 391 -7.94 15.67 -21.19
CA TRP A 391 -8.31 14.68 -22.18
C TRP A 391 -7.15 13.74 -22.47
N ALA A 392 -7.43 12.46 -22.73
CA ALA A 392 -6.46 11.44 -23.13
C ALA A 392 -5.61 11.92 -24.33
N SER A 393 -4.30 11.85 -24.22
CA SER A 393 -3.35 12.37 -25.22
C SER A 393 -1.94 11.78 -25.04
N ASP A 394 -1.11 11.88 -26.08
CA ASP A 394 0.31 11.51 -26.02
C ASP A 394 1.09 12.37 -25.00
N LYS A 395 0.65 13.62 -24.79
CA LYS A 395 1.22 14.50 -23.75
C LYS A 395 1.04 13.92 -22.35
N LEU A 396 -0.14 13.33 -22.09
CA LEU A 396 -0.39 12.65 -20.81
C LEU A 396 0.49 11.41 -20.65
N LEU A 397 0.69 10.62 -21.72
CA LEU A 397 1.61 9.47 -21.69
C LEU A 397 3.04 9.90 -21.32
N ALA A 398 3.53 10.99 -21.95
CA ALA A 398 4.84 11.54 -21.62
C ALA A 398 4.92 12.05 -20.17
N ALA A 399 3.86 12.69 -19.65
CA ALA A 399 3.82 13.15 -18.28
C ALA A 399 3.81 11.99 -17.26
N VAL A 400 3.08 10.89 -17.56
CA VAL A 400 3.11 9.66 -16.76
C VAL A 400 4.52 9.07 -16.70
N ALA A 401 5.24 9.07 -17.83
CA ALA A 401 6.61 8.57 -17.86
C ALA A 401 7.58 9.40 -17.00
N GLU A 402 7.41 10.73 -16.99
CA GLU A 402 8.21 11.61 -16.12
C GLU A 402 7.87 11.41 -14.63
N GLU A 403 6.59 11.27 -14.29
CA GLU A 403 6.16 10.97 -12.91
C GLU A 403 6.76 9.63 -12.44
N LYS A 404 6.74 8.62 -13.28
CA LYS A 404 7.34 7.32 -12.93
C LYS A 404 8.85 7.42 -12.68
N LYS A 405 9.58 8.19 -13.46
CA LYS A 405 11.02 8.44 -13.24
C LYS A 405 11.31 9.11 -11.89
N SER A 406 10.36 9.88 -11.35
CA SER A 406 10.49 10.47 -10.02
C SER A 406 10.49 9.42 -8.89
N GLY A 407 10.15 8.16 -9.20
CA GLY A 407 10.02 7.05 -8.25
C GLY A 407 8.68 7.02 -7.51
N ALA A 408 7.66 7.72 -7.99
CA ALA A 408 6.31 7.65 -7.46
C ALA A 408 5.59 6.36 -7.89
N PHE A 409 4.61 5.94 -7.11
CA PHE A 409 3.59 4.99 -7.54
C PHE A 409 2.52 5.77 -8.31
N VAL A 410 2.42 5.51 -9.62
CA VAL A 410 1.60 6.32 -10.52
C VAL A 410 0.26 5.65 -10.77
N ILE A 411 -0.83 6.37 -10.49
CA ILE A 411 -2.22 5.94 -10.71
C ILE A 411 -2.85 6.85 -11.75
N VAL A 412 -3.45 6.24 -12.78
CA VAL A 412 -4.22 6.96 -13.79
C VAL A 412 -5.67 6.49 -13.76
N ASN A 413 -6.59 7.42 -13.55
CA ASN A 413 -8.02 7.14 -13.66
C ASN A 413 -8.53 7.62 -15.02
N VAL A 414 -9.27 6.78 -15.72
CA VAL A 414 -9.75 7.08 -17.07
C VAL A 414 -11.26 6.88 -17.15
N HIS A 415 -11.99 7.93 -17.48
CA HIS A 415 -13.42 7.82 -17.79
C HIS A 415 -13.61 7.67 -19.28
N GLY A 416 -13.87 6.43 -19.75
CA GLY A 416 -13.94 6.16 -21.17
C GLY A 416 -14.35 4.72 -21.52
N GLY A 417 -14.52 4.47 -22.80
CA GLY A 417 -15.06 3.24 -23.33
C GLY A 417 -16.46 3.43 -23.89
N ASN A 418 -17.18 2.35 -24.12
CA ASN A 418 -18.57 2.37 -24.58
C ASN A 418 -19.50 1.90 -23.47
N GLU A 419 -20.59 2.61 -23.25
CA GLU A 419 -21.62 2.23 -22.27
C GLU A 419 -22.17 0.82 -22.53
N TYR A 420 -22.40 0.09 -21.46
CA TYR A 420 -23.01 -1.25 -21.40
C TYR A 420 -22.29 -2.34 -22.22
N GLN A 421 -21.01 -2.12 -22.56
CA GLN A 421 -20.17 -3.13 -23.20
C GLN A 421 -19.27 -3.80 -22.15
N PHE A 422 -19.38 -5.13 -22.03
CA PHE A 422 -18.60 -5.94 -21.07
C PHE A 422 -17.16 -6.15 -21.53
N THR A 423 -16.87 -5.88 -22.79
CA THR A 423 -15.53 -5.98 -23.36
C THR A 423 -15.02 -4.58 -23.73
N PRO A 424 -13.82 -4.20 -23.27
CA PRO A 424 -13.27 -2.90 -23.60
C PRO A 424 -13.07 -2.74 -25.11
N SER A 425 -13.37 -1.56 -25.64
CA SER A 425 -13.12 -1.23 -27.06
C SER A 425 -11.63 -1.28 -27.37
N LYS A 426 -11.28 -1.41 -28.68
CA LYS A 426 -9.87 -1.38 -29.08
C LYS A 426 -9.18 -0.09 -28.64
N ALA A 427 -9.83 1.06 -28.81
CA ALA A 427 -9.26 2.35 -28.41
C ALA A 427 -9.02 2.44 -26.90
N GLN A 428 -9.93 1.88 -26.10
CA GLN A 428 -9.79 1.81 -24.66
C GLN A 428 -8.60 0.92 -24.27
N ARG A 429 -8.49 -0.28 -24.84
CA ARG A 429 -7.35 -1.18 -24.57
C ARG A 429 -6.03 -0.53 -24.96
N ASP A 430 -5.92 -0.03 -26.19
CA ASP A 430 -4.68 0.56 -26.70
C ASP A 430 -4.19 1.70 -25.78
N PHE A 431 -5.09 2.57 -25.30
CA PHE A 431 -4.71 3.69 -24.46
C PHE A 431 -4.35 3.27 -23.03
N TYR A 432 -5.09 2.33 -22.42
CA TYR A 432 -4.80 1.87 -21.06
C TYR A 432 -3.49 1.07 -21.02
N GLU A 433 -3.23 0.25 -22.05
CA GLU A 433 -1.94 -0.43 -22.20
C GLU A 433 -0.79 0.56 -22.44
N ALA A 434 -1.02 1.63 -23.24
CA ALA A 434 -0.03 2.68 -23.44
C ALA A 434 0.28 3.45 -22.14
N LEU A 435 -0.71 3.68 -21.25
CA LEU A 435 -0.49 4.26 -19.92
C LEU A 435 0.39 3.34 -19.06
N SER A 436 0.11 2.03 -19.08
CA SER A 436 0.96 1.04 -18.41
C SER A 436 2.38 1.05 -18.97
N ASP A 437 2.52 1.08 -20.30
CA ASP A 437 3.82 1.13 -20.97
C ASP A 437 4.60 2.42 -20.66
N ALA A 438 3.89 3.53 -20.47
CA ALA A 438 4.47 4.78 -20.01
C ALA A 438 4.90 4.73 -18.52
N GLY A 439 4.44 3.76 -17.75
CA GLY A 439 4.87 3.55 -16.36
C GLY A 439 3.80 3.79 -15.30
N ALA A 440 2.52 3.90 -15.68
CA ALA A 440 1.45 3.83 -14.69
C ALA A 440 1.49 2.48 -13.98
N ASP A 441 1.41 2.46 -12.66
CA ASP A 441 1.38 1.24 -11.86
C ASP A 441 -0.04 0.66 -11.72
N ALA A 442 -1.05 1.54 -11.77
CA ALA A 442 -2.45 1.15 -11.81
C ALA A 442 -3.25 2.08 -12.73
N VAL A 443 -4.14 1.49 -13.53
CA VAL A 443 -5.09 2.20 -14.39
C VAL A 443 -6.50 1.76 -14.00
N PHE A 444 -7.32 2.70 -13.54
CA PHE A 444 -8.71 2.46 -13.16
C PHE A 444 -9.67 3.13 -14.13
N GLY A 445 -10.53 2.33 -14.74
CA GLY A 445 -11.52 2.76 -15.72
C GLY A 445 -12.93 2.90 -15.15
N SER A 446 -13.69 3.82 -15.73
CA SER A 446 -15.11 4.09 -15.47
C SER A 446 -15.82 4.52 -16.76
N HIS A 447 -17.11 4.75 -16.78
CA HIS A 447 -17.99 5.09 -17.88
C HIS A 447 -18.81 3.92 -18.50
N PRO A 448 -18.29 2.70 -18.69
CA PRO A 448 -19.11 1.64 -19.29
C PRO A 448 -20.35 1.25 -18.47
N HIS A 449 -20.46 1.67 -17.21
CA HIS A 449 -21.53 1.37 -16.27
C HIS A 449 -21.74 -0.14 -16.00
N VAL A 450 -20.83 -0.97 -16.49
CA VAL A 450 -20.73 -2.41 -16.25
C VAL A 450 -19.32 -2.79 -15.93
N LEU A 451 -19.11 -3.88 -15.22
CA LEU A 451 -17.78 -4.42 -14.98
C LEU A 451 -17.14 -4.87 -16.29
N GLN A 452 -15.91 -4.49 -16.50
CA GLN A 452 -15.03 -4.99 -17.54
C GLN A 452 -13.82 -5.70 -16.90
N PRO A 453 -13.03 -6.48 -17.68
CA PRO A 453 -11.91 -7.23 -17.13
C PRO A 453 -10.93 -6.40 -16.32
N VAL A 454 -10.41 -7.01 -15.27
CA VAL A 454 -9.22 -6.58 -14.53
C VAL A 454 -8.08 -7.48 -14.98
N VAL A 455 -7.02 -6.89 -15.49
CA VAL A 455 -5.89 -7.62 -16.07
C VAL A 455 -4.55 -7.03 -15.63
N TRP A 456 -3.54 -7.85 -15.68
CA TRP A 456 -2.15 -7.39 -15.55
C TRP A 456 -1.54 -7.18 -16.93
N HIS A 457 -1.05 -5.97 -17.17
CA HIS A 457 -0.22 -5.66 -18.33
C HIS A 457 1.19 -5.31 -17.85
N LYS A 458 2.17 -6.16 -18.14
CA LYS A 458 3.53 -6.06 -17.59
C LYS A 458 3.53 -6.02 -16.05
N ASN A 459 3.74 -4.86 -15.45
CA ASN A 459 3.78 -4.68 -13.99
C ASN A 459 2.62 -3.85 -13.47
N SER A 460 1.67 -3.49 -14.30
CA SER A 460 0.56 -2.60 -13.99
C SER A 460 -0.74 -3.38 -13.90
N LEU A 461 -1.55 -3.05 -12.93
CA LEU A 461 -2.94 -3.50 -12.90
C LEU A 461 -3.79 -2.56 -13.74
N ILE A 462 -4.56 -3.12 -14.68
CA ILE A 462 -5.54 -2.40 -15.48
C ILE A 462 -6.93 -2.93 -15.15
N ALA A 463 -7.76 -2.14 -14.50
CA ALA A 463 -9.19 -2.38 -14.38
C ALA A 463 -9.90 -1.55 -15.45
N TYR A 464 -10.35 -2.20 -16.52
CA TYR A 464 -10.94 -1.47 -17.65
C TYR A 464 -12.24 -0.76 -17.31
N SER A 465 -13.06 -1.31 -16.42
CA SER A 465 -14.22 -0.64 -15.82
C SER A 465 -14.60 -1.30 -14.50
N LEU A 466 -14.82 -0.48 -13.46
CA LEU A 466 -15.35 -0.92 -12.18
C LEU A 466 -16.88 -0.80 -12.08
N GLY A 467 -17.55 -0.48 -13.20
CA GLY A 467 -19.00 -0.32 -13.27
C GLY A 467 -19.52 0.87 -12.47
N ASN A 468 -20.76 0.78 -12.04
CA ASN A 468 -21.36 1.74 -11.11
C ASN A 468 -21.03 1.34 -9.67
N PHE A 469 -20.87 2.31 -8.76
CA PHE A 469 -20.73 2.00 -7.33
C PHE A 469 -21.93 2.55 -6.52
N ILE A 470 -22.34 3.78 -6.80
CA ILE A 470 -23.61 4.35 -6.37
C ILE A 470 -24.28 4.93 -7.59
N PHE A 471 -25.31 4.28 -8.08
CA PHE A 471 -26.07 4.74 -9.23
C PHE A 471 -27.48 4.13 -9.23
N ASN A 472 -28.40 4.84 -8.58
CA ASN A 472 -29.79 4.36 -8.45
C ASN A 472 -30.52 4.34 -9.79
N GLY A 473 -31.43 3.37 -9.96
CA GLY A 473 -32.29 3.26 -11.14
C GLY A 473 -31.63 2.59 -12.33
N MET A 474 -30.60 1.76 -12.08
CA MET A 474 -29.92 0.95 -13.09
C MET A 474 -30.38 -0.51 -13.12
N ASP A 475 -31.38 -0.87 -12.28
CA ASP A 475 -31.84 -2.27 -12.09
C ASP A 475 -32.39 -2.91 -13.38
N GLY A 476 -32.88 -2.09 -14.30
CA GLY A 476 -33.40 -2.55 -15.60
C GLY A 476 -32.32 -2.86 -16.66
N LEU A 477 -31.06 -2.58 -16.38
CA LEU A 477 -29.97 -2.75 -17.31
C LEU A 477 -29.06 -3.89 -16.87
N TYR A 478 -28.88 -4.88 -17.75
CA TYR A 478 -28.10 -6.08 -17.44
C TYR A 478 -26.65 -5.73 -17.06
N GLY A 479 -26.22 -6.19 -15.89
CA GLY A 479 -24.88 -5.99 -15.36
C GLY A 479 -24.60 -4.61 -14.78
N ALA A 480 -25.51 -3.63 -14.93
CA ALA A 480 -25.26 -2.25 -14.47
C ALA A 480 -25.37 -2.06 -12.96
N THR A 481 -25.85 -3.06 -12.23
CA THR A 481 -25.86 -3.12 -10.78
C THR A 481 -24.69 -3.91 -10.20
N ASP A 482 -23.90 -4.60 -11.03
CA ASP A 482 -22.70 -5.29 -10.59
C ASP A 482 -21.53 -4.32 -10.51
N THR A 483 -20.78 -4.40 -9.41
CA THR A 483 -19.64 -3.51 -9.13
C THR A 483 -18.57 -4.23 -8.33
N ALA A 484 -17.44 -3.60 -8.14
CA ALA A 484 -16.37 -4.12 -7.31
C ALA A 484 -15.55 -2.98 -6.66
N ILE A 485 -14.91 -3.32 -5.55
CA ILE A 485 -13.81 -2.53 -4.99
C ILE A 485 -12.53 -3.27 -5.33
N ILE A 486 -11.60 -2.61 -6.03
CA ILE A 486 -10.23 -3.10 -6.18
C ILE A 486 -9.39 -2.42 -5.13
N ARG A 487 -8.72 -3.21 -4.30
CA ARG A 487 -7.84 -2.74 -3.24
C ARG A 487 -6.42 -3.25 -3.47
N LEU A 488 -5.48 -2.34 -3.56
CA LEU A 488 -4.08 -2.63 -3.82
C LEU A 488 -3.26 -2.31 -2.58
N GLY A 489 -2.48 -3.28 -2.11
CA GLY A 489 -1.47 -3.07 -1.08
C GLY A 489 -0.12 -2.77 -1.72
N VAL A 490 0.32 -1.53 -1.61
CA VAL A 490 1.59 -1.05 -2.18
C VAL A 490 2.67 -1.12 -1.12
N TYR A 491 3.77 -1.79 -1.42
CA TYR A 491 4.93 -1.92 -0.55
C TYR A 491 6.21 -1.64 -1.33
N GLY A 492 7.01 -0.67 -0.89
CA GLY A 492 8.24 -0.30 -1.58
C GLY A 492 8.04 0.16 -3.03
N GLY A 493 6.91 0.80 -3.35
CA GLY A 493 6.59 1.31 -4.68
C GLY A 493 6.10 0.23 -5.67
N LYS A 494 5.73 -0.96 -5.19
CA LYS A 494 5.20 -2.06 -5.99
C LYS A 494 3.87 -2.56 -5.42
N ILE A 495 2.97 -3.05 -6.26
CA ILE A 495 1.78 -3.76 -5.82
C ILE A 495 2.21 -5.12 -5.25
N LEU A 496 2.08 -5.30 -3.95
CA LEU A 496 2.37 -6.54 -3.26
C LEU A 496 1.10 -7.37 -3.05
N TYR A 497 -0.01 -6.69 -2.75
CA TYR A 497 -1.32 -7.31 -2.53
C TYR A 497 -2.34 -6.77 -3.52
N GLU A 498 -3.20 -7.65 -3.99
CA GLU A 498 -4.38 -7.33 -4.80
C GLU A 498 -5.59 -8.00 -4.17
N GLU A 499 -6.61 -7.21 -3.90
CA GLU A 499 -7.86 -7.69 -3.32
C GLU A 499 -9.02 -7.17 -4.16
N ASN A 500 -9.88 -8.08 -4.58
CA ASN A 500 -11.09 -7.77 -5.32
C ASN A 500 -12.31 -8.11 -4.45
N TYR A 501 -13.12 -7.10 -4.18
CA TYR A 501 -14.35 -7.23 -3.41
C TYR A 501 -15.57 -7.04 -4.32
N PRO A 502 -16.11 -8.12 -4.89
CA PRO A 502 -17.34 -8.05 -5.68
C PRO A 502 -18.49 -7.49 -4.84
N ALA A 503 -19.24 -6.60 -5.44
CA ALA A 503 -20.36 -5.96 -4.78
C ALA A 503 -21.53 -5.80 -5.75
N LYS A 504 -22.68 -5.41 -5.23
CA LYS A 504 -23.90 -5.17 -6.00
C LYS A 504 -24.63 -3.95 -5.47
N ILE A 505 -25.18 -3.16 -6.38
CA ILE A 505 -26.11 -2.09 -6.05
C ILE A 505 -27.50 -2.71 -5.83
N GLU A 506 -28.08 -2.43 -4.67
CA GLU A 506 -29.42 -2.86 -4.27
C GLU A 506 -30.24 -1.64 -3.85
N GLY A 507 -31.18 -1.23 -4.68
CA GLY A 507 -31.93 0.02 -4.46
C GLY A 507 -31.03 1.23 -4.43
N THR A 508 -30.94 1.89 -3.27
CA THR A 508 -30.07 3.09 -3.07
C THR A 508 -28.72 2.77 -2.44
N GLY A 509 -28.45 1.50 -2.18
CA GLY A 509 -27.23 1.12 -1.47
C GLY A 509 -26.37 0.11 -2.24
N VAL A 510 -25.12 -0.05 -1.81
CA VAL A 510 -24.17 -1.03 -2.33
C VAL A 510 -23.80 -2.04 -1.26
N ARG A 511 -23.70 -3.32 -1.63
CA ARG A 511 -23.41 -4.44 -0.71
C ARG A 511 -22.38 -5.37 -1.33
N LEU A 512 -21.51 -5.94 -0.51
CA LEU A 512 -20.64 -7.05 -0.93
C LEU A 512 -21.50 -8.26 -1.32
N LYS A 513 -21.09 -8.97 -2.37
CA LYS A 513 -21.67 -10.24 -2.78
C LYS A 513 -21.24 -11.39 -1.87
#